data_ba90460d37acd206c7c05d9b279e5c4b
#
_entry.id   ba90460d37acd206c7c05d9b279e5c4b
#
_cell.length_a   1.000
_cell.length_b   1.000
_cell.length_c   1.000
_cell.angle_alpha   90.00
_cell.angle_beta   90.00
_cell.angle_gamma   90.00
#
_symmetry.space_group_name_H-M   'P 1'
#
loop_
_entity.id
_entity.type
_entity.pdbx_description
1 polymer ?
#
loop_
_entity_poly.entity_id
_entity_poly.type
_entity_poly.pdbx_seq_one_letter_code
_entity_poly.pdbx_strand_id
1 'polypeptide(L)'
;MTINEMIEMKEFARGLGYTIRENDWIDHRKFTARYPNSTIYSSVLDFTYEGCDYVNLCETAVERLIKGDLHGTQTFYIGELNKDAVQNFLVQRWKDYKDYIEAIKLNNIESDFN
;
A
#
# COMPACT_ATOMS: atom_id res chain seq x y z
N MET A 1 15.15 -8.38 4.07
CA MET A 1 14.29 -9.20 3.21
C MET A 1 15.00 -9.58 1.93
N THR A 2 14.63 -10.71 1.36
CA THR A 2 15.02 -11.11 0.02
C THR A 2 13.97 -10.63 -0.99
N ILE A 3 14.33 -10.65 -2.28
CA ILE A 3 13.40 -10.34 -3.37
C ILE A 3 12.22 -11.32 -3.34
N ASN A 4 12.49 -12.60 -3.13
CA ASN A 4 11.43 -13.62 -3.06
C ASN A 4 10.46 -13.37 -1.91
N GLU A 5 10.96 -12.97 -0.75
CA GLU A 5 10.12 -12.62 0.39
C GLU A 5 9.23 -11.41 0.08
N MET A 6 9.75 -10.41 -0.65
CA MET A 6 8.95 -9.25 -1.05
C MET A 6 7.90 -9.64 -2.10
N ILE A 7 8.22 -10.57 -3.01
CA ILE A 7 7.23 -11.08 -3.96
C ILE A 7 6.10 -11.81 -3.23
N GLU A 8 6.42 -12.56 -2.15
CA GLU A 8 5.41 -13.16 -1.27
C GLU A 8 4.51 -12.11 -0.63
N MET A 9 5.04 -10.92 -0.32
CA MET A 9 4.25 -9.83 0.25
C MET A 9 3.18 -9.33 -0.72
N LYS A 10 3.39 -9.46 -2.01
CA LYS A 10 2.38 -9.14 -3.02
C LYS A 10 1.12 -9.99 -2.82
N GLU A 11 1.30 -11.31 -2.66
CA GLU A 11 0.18 -12.21 -2.43
C GLU A 11 -0.45 -12.01 -1.05
N PHE A 12 0.35 -11.73 -0.04
CA PHE A 12 -0.13 -11.39 1.29
C PHE A 12 -1.02 -10.13 1.25
N ALA A 13 -0.58 -9.08 0.57
CA ALA A 13 -1.34 -7.84 0.43
C ALA A 13 -2.65 -8.08 -0.35
N ARG A 14 -2.58 -8.89 -1.43
CA ARG A 14 -3.77 -9.24 -2.19
C ARG A 14 -4.78 -9.98 -1.31
N GLY A 15 -4.31 -10.89 -0.47
CA GLY A 15 -5.17 -11.63 0.47
C GLY A 15 -5.84 -10.75 1.52
N LEU A 16 -5.22 -9.63 1.90
CA LEU A 16 -5.84 -8.64 2.80
C LEU A 16 -6.93 -7.83 2.12
N GLY A 17 -6.86 -7.66 0.81
CA GLY A 17 -7.82 -6.87 0.04
C GLY A 17 -7.24 -5.72 -0.76
N TYR A 18 -5.92 -5.48 -0.68
CA TYR A 18 -5.27 -4.46 -1.50
C TYR A 18 -5.41 -4.77 -2.98
N THR A 19 -5.53 -3.73 -3.78
CA THR A 19 -5.45 -3.84 -5.24
C THR A 19 -3.97 -3.88 -5.63
N ILE A 20 -3.57 -4.94 -6.33
CA ILE A 20 -2.19 -5.12 -6.77
C ILE A 20 -2.09 -4.79 -8.26
N ARG A 21 -1.10 -3.97 -8.60
CA ARG A 21 -0.76 -3.68 -9.99
C ARG A 21 0.69 -4.05 -10.24
N GLU A 22 0.94 -4.74 -11.33
CA GLU A 22 2.28 -5.16 -11.74
C GLU A 22 2.62 -4.50 -13.08
N ASN A 23 3.85 -4.02 -13.19
CA ASN A 23 4.38 -3.44 -14.41
C ASN A 23 5.78 -4.01 -14.67
N ASP A 24 6.03 -4.43 -15.91
CA ASP A 24 7.31 -4.94 -16.35
C ASP A 24 7.90 -3.98 -17.40
N TRP A 25 9.13 -3.53 -17.14
CA TRP A 25 9.92 -2.75 -18.10
C TRP A 25 11.14 -3.56 -18.51
N ILE A 26 11.87 -3.09 -19.50
CA ILE A 26 13.06 -3.77 -20.02
C ILE A 26 14.14 -3.91 -18.94
N ASP A 27 14.31 -2.89 -18.09
CA ASP A 27 15.40 -2.78 -17.13
C ASP A 27 14.99 -3.03 -15.67
N HIS A 28 13.70 -3.15 -15.38
CA HIS A 28 13.20 -3.39 -14.03
C HIS A 28 11.75 -3.86 -14.04
N ARG A 29 11.31 -4.35 -12.87
CA ARG A 29 9.92 -4.73 -12.61
C ARG A 29 9.42 -3.98 -11.39
N LYS A 30 8.13 -3.80 -11.31
CA LYS A 30 7.49 -3.11 -10.18
C LYS A 30 6.14 -3.72 -9.87
N PHE A 31 5.81 -3.84 -8.58
CA PHE A 31 4.42 -4.00 -8.18
C PHE A 31 4.04 -2.94 -7.16
N THR A 32 2.76 -2.58 -7.13
CA THR A 32 2.20 -1.63 -6.18
C THR A 32 1.01 -2.25 -5.47
N ALA A 33 0.87 -1.92 -4.18
CA ALA A 33 -0.31 -2.26 -3.39
C ALA A 33 -1.05 -0.97 -3.05
N ARG A 34 -2.32 -0.88 -3.43
CA ARG A 34 -3.16 0.30 -3.26
C ARG A 34 -4.45 -0.05 -2.57
N TYR A 35 -5.05 0.93 -1.88
CA TYR A 35 -6.42 0.78 -1.41
C TYR A 35 -7.37 0.70 -2.60
N PRO A 36 -8.45 -0.10 -2.51
CA PRO A 36 -9.51 -0.06 -3.51
C PRO A 36 -10.05 1.37 -3.67
N ASN A 37 -10.37 1.77 -4.88
CA ASN A 37 -10.92 3.10 -5.20
C ASN A 37 -9.96 4.28 -4.97
N SER A 38 -8.67 4.02 -4.76
CA SER A 38 -7.66 5.06 -4.70
C SER A 38 -7.18 5.41 -6.11
N THR A 39 -6.48 6.55 -6.26
CA THR A 39 -5.89 6.93 -7.55
C THR A 39 -4.75 5.98 -7.91
N ILE A 40 -4.41 5.93 -9.20
CA ILE A 40 -3.33 5.07 -9.69
C ILE A 40 -1.94 5.46 -9.14
N TYR A 41 -1.83 6.68 -8.59
CA TYR A 41 -0.57 7.17 -8.04
C TYR A 41 -0.48 7.01 -6.52
N SER A 42 -1.54 6.49 -5.87
CA SER A 42 -1.63 6.38 -4.41
C SER A 42 -1.31 4.97 -3.95
N SER A 43 -0.03 4.63 -3.86
CA SER A 43 0.42 3.31 -3.40
C SER A 43 0.72 3.35 -1.90
N VAL A 44 0.22 2.37 -1.17
CA VAL A 44 0.61 2.13 0.22
C VAL A 44 2.02 1.54 0.26
N LEU A 45 2.30 0.64 -0.66
CA LEU A 45 3.61 0.02 -0.83
C LEU A 45 3.88 -0.11 -2.33
N ASP A 46 5.12 0.21 -2.74
CA ASP A 46 5.60 -0.18 -4.06
C ASP A 46 6.99 -0.77 -3.96
N PHE A 47 7.27 -1.73 -4.82
CA PHE A 47 8.54 -2.42 -4.86
C PHE A 47 9.05 -2.49 -6.29
N THR A 48 10.23 -1.91 -6.51
CA THR A 48 10.94 -1.95 -7.79
C THR A 48 12.11 -2.93 -7.66
N TYR A 49 12.23 -3.88 -8.58
CA TYR A 49 13.25 -4.93 -8.53
C TYR A 49 13.79 -5.26 -9.92
N GLU A 50 14.80 -6.13 -9.99
CA GLU A 50 15.52 -6.49 -11.23
C GLU A 50 16.20 -5.30 -11.92
N GLY A 51 16.69 -4.35 -11.17
CA GLY A 51 17.42 -3.19 -11.66
C GLY A 51 17.86 -2.34 -10.50
N CYS A 52 16.92 -2.09 -9.59
CA CYS A 52 17.21 -1.50 -8.28
C CYS A 52 16.17 -2.03 -7.30
N ASP A 53 16.64 -2.52 -6.15
CA ASP A 53 15.78 -3.23 -5.19
C ASP A 53 15.32 -2.28 -4.08
N TYR A 54 14.40 -1.36 -4.43
CA TYR A 54 13.88 -0.36 -3.53
C TYR A 54 12.41 -0.60 -3.19
N VAL A 55 12.07 -0.34 -1.93
CA VAL A 55 10.69 -0.42 -1.43
C VAL A 55 10.28 0.95 -0.94
N ASN A 56 9.15 1.43 -1.39
CA ASN A 56 8.52 2.66 -0.88
C ASN A 56 7.34 2.28 0.01
N LEU A 57 7.33 2.79 1.23
CA LEU A 57 6.24 2.62 2.18
C LEU A 57 5.63 3.99 2.47
N CYS A 58 4.31 4.12 2.28
CA CYS A 58 3.61 5.38 2.49
C CYS A 58 2.85 5.37 3.81
N GLU A 59 3.20 6.30 4.70
CA GLU A 59 2.58 6.45 6.02
C GLU A 59 1.56 7.60 6.07
N THR A 60 1.28 8.23 4.93
CA THR A 60 0.30 9.30 4.84
C THR A 60 -1.07 8.84 5.33
N ALA A 61 -1.82 9.69 6.03
CA ALA A 61 -3.16 9.38 6.49
C ALA A 61 -4.03 8.88 5.33
N VAL A 62 -4.87 7.88 5.59
CA VAL A 62 -5.68 7.19 4.58
C VAL A 62 -6.48 8.18 3.73
N GLU A 63 -7.13 9.14 4.34
CA GLU A 63 -7.92 10.15 3.63
C GLU A 63 -7.09 10.92 2.60
N ARG A 64 -5.88 11.31 2.97
CA ARG A 64 -4.99 12.08 2.09
C ARG A 64 -4.41 11.20 1.00
N LEU A 65 -4.06 9.96 1.34
CA LEU A 65 -3.49 9.00 0.40
C LEU A 65 -4.49 8.68 -0.71
N ILE A 66 -5.76 8.48 -0.37
CA ILE A 66 -6.82 8.21 -1.35
C ILE A 66 -6.97 9.36 -2.34
N LYS A 67 -6.70 10.59 -1.90
CA LYS A 67 -6.74 11.79 -2.75
C LYS A 67 -5.46 12.00 -3.57
N GLY A 68 -4.47 11.14 -3.43
CA GLY A 68 -3.23 11.21 -4.19
C GLY A 68 -2.08 11.95 -3.53
N ASP A 69 -2.19 12.27 -2.24
CA ASP A 69 -1.12 12.92 -1.49
C ASP A 69 -0.08 11.86 -1.07
N LEU A 70 1.14 11.98 -1.57
CA LEU A 70 2.23 11.04 -1.31
C LEU A 70 3.27 11.55 -0.30
N HIS A 71 2.99 12.64 0.41
CA HIS A 71 3.85 13.09 1.50
C HIS A 71 3.89 12.02 2.59
N GLY A 72 5.05 11.73 3.14
CA GLY A 72 5.20 10.66 4.13
C GLY A 72 5.61 9.32 3.54
N THR A 73 5.97 9.29 2.26
CA THR A 73 6.56 8.11 1.65
C THR A 73 8.03 8.01 2.03
N GLN A 74 8.45 6.83 2.49
CA GLN A 74 9.84 6.54 2.82
C GLN A 74 10.36 5.45 1.88
N THR A 75 11.60 5.62 1.44
CA THR A 75 12.26 4.69 0.52
C THR A 75 13.32 3.89 1.28
N PHE A 76 13.29 2.58 1.09
CA PHE A 76 14.23 1.65 1.72
C PHE A 76 14.87 0.74 0.69
N TYR A 77 16.12 0.34 0.91
CA TYR A 77 16.65 -0.86 0.25
C TYR A 77 15.97 -2.09 0.83
N ILE A 78 15.71 -3.08 0.00
CA ILE A 78 15.06 -4.34 0.45
C ILE A 78 15.82 -4.99 1.60
N GLY A 79 17.17 -4.91 1.61
CA GLY A 79 18.02 -5.47 2.66
C GLY A 79 17.87 -4.79 4.02
N GLU A 80 17.32 -3.59 4.07
CA GLU A 80 17.07 -2.85 5.31
C GLU A 80 15.77 -3.24 5.98
N LEU A 81 14.91 -4.00 5.30
CA LEU A 81 13.58 -4.32 5.76
C LEU A 81 13.49 -5.73 6.33
N ASN A 82 12.59 -5.87 7.29
CA ASN A 82 12.23 -7.14 7.92
C ASN A 82 10.86 -7.57 7.41
N LYS A 83 10.71 -8.85 7.07
CA LYS A 83 9.46 -9.42 6.55
C LYS A 83 8.28 -9.16 7.49
N ASP A 84 8.47 -9.42 8.79
CA ASP A 84 7.41 -9.23 9.78
C ASP A 84 7.01 -7.77 9.91
N ALA A 85 7.97 -6.86 9.83
CA ALA A 85 7.70 -5.42 9.88
C ALA A 85 6.86 -4.97 8.68
N VAL A 86 7.15 -5.48 7.48
CA VAL A 86 6.37 -5.16 6.28
C VAL A 86 4.97 -5.74 6.36
N GLN A 87 4.83 -6.99 6.84
CA GLN A 87 3.51 -7.59 7.06
C GLN A 87 2.68 -6.78 8.05
N ASN A 88 3.26 -6.41 9.18
CA ASN A 88 2.59 -5.61 10.20
C ASN A 88 2.18 -4.23 9.66
N PHE A 89 3.04 -3.61 8.86
CA PHE A 89 2.74 -2.36 8.16
C PHE A 89 1.51 -2.50 7.28
N LEU A 90 1.46 -3.53 6.43
CA LEU A 90 0.32 -3.76 5.53
C LEU A 90 -0.97 -4.04 6.30
N VAL A 91 -0.90 -4.84 7.36
CA VAL A 91 -2.07 -5.15 8.21
C VAL A 91 -2.59 -3.88 8.89
N GLN A 92 -1.70 -3.08 9.47
CA GLN A 92 -2.09 -1.85 10.16
C GLN A 92 -2.69 -0.82 9.20
N ARG A 93 -2.07 -0.65 8.02
CA ARG A 93 -2.59 0.27 7.01
C ARG A 93 -3.95 -0.18 6.48
N TRP A 94 -4.16 -1.48 6.34
CA TRP A 94 -5.45 -2.03 5.94
C TRP A 94 -6.53 -1.77 7.00
N LYS A 95 -6.19 -1.94 8.28
CA LYS A 95 -7.09 -1.62 9.38
C LYS A 95 -7.46 -0.12 9.37
N ASP A 96 -6.48 0.76 9.19
CA ASP A 96 -6.71 2.20 9.11
C ASP A 96 -7.68 2.54 7.96
N TYR A 97 -7.53 1.87 6.83
CA TYR A 97 -8.43 2.03 5.69
C TYR A 97 -9.85 1.59 6.01
N LYS A 98 -10.02 0.43 6.65
CA LYS A 98 -11.34 -0.06 7.05
C LYS A 98 -12.03 0.88 8.03
N ASP A 99 -11.30 1.37 9.02
CA ASP A 99 -11.83 2.33 9.99
C ASP A 99 -12.28 3.62 9.29
N TYR A 100 -11.51 4.10 8.32
CA TYR A 100 -11.87 5.27 7.51
C TYR A 100 -13.17 5.04 6.73
N ILE A 101 -13.31 3.90 6.06
CA ILE A 101 -14.50 3.56 5.29
C ILE A 101 -15.73 3.44 6.19
N GLU A 102 -15.60 2.84 7.37
CA GLU A 102 -16.69 2.74 8.34
C GLU A 102 -17.14 4.13 8.84
N ALA A 103 -16.18 5.02 9.09
CA ALA A 103 -16.49 6.39 9.49
C ALA A 103 -17.27 7.16 8.42
N ILE A 104 -16.91 6.98 7.13
CA ILE A 104 -17.65 7.58 6.01
C ILE A 104 -19.09 7.06 5.95
N LYS A 105 -19.26 5.74 6.11
CA LYS A 105 -20.61 5.12 6.11
C LYS A 105 -21.48 5.65 7.22
N LEU A 106 -20.93 5.80 8.44
CA LEU A 106 -21.66 6.36 9.57
C LEU A 106 -22.08 7.81 9.32
N ASN A 107 -21.17 8.63 8.79
CA ASN A 107 -21.47 10.02 8.45
C ASN A 107 -22.59 10.12 7.39
N ASN A 108 -22.56 9.26 6.40
CA ASN A 108 -23.59 9.22 5.36
C ASN A 108 -24.95 8.83 5.92
N ILE A 109 -24.98 7.86 6.85
CA ILE A 109 -26.22 7.45 7.52
C ILE A 109 -26.77 8.60 8.36
N GLU A 110 -25.93 9.27 9.14
CA GLU A 110 -26.33 10.45 9.92
C GLU A 110 -26.88 11.57 9.04
N SER A 111 -26.27 11.80 7.88
CA SER A 111 -26.73 12.81 6.92
C SER A 111 -28.11 12.48 6.36
N ASP A 112 -28.40 11.21 6.14
CA ASP A 112 -29.70 10.75 5.62
C ASP A 112 -30.85 10.97 6.63
N PHE A 113 -30.53 11.03 7.92
CA PHE A 113 -31.53 11.24 8.98
C PHE A 113 -31.71 12.72 9.37
N ASN A 114 -30.87 13.58 8.87
CA ASN A 114 -30.95 15.02 9.12
C ASN A 114 -31.52 15.74 7.90
#